data_bd0cdd2214b05109b2bb4b407391079f
#
_entry.id   bd0cdd2214b05109b2bb4b407391079f
#
_cell.length_a   1.000
_cell.length_b   1.000
_cell.length_c   1.000
_cell.angle_alpha   90.00
_cell.angle_beta   90.00
_cell.angle_gamma   90.00
#
_symmetry.space_group_name_H-M   'P 1'
#
loop_
_entity.id
_entity.type
_entity.pdbx_description
1 polymer ?
#
loop_
_entity_poly.entity_id
_entity_poly.type
_entity_poly.pdbx_seq_one_letter_code
_entity_poly.pdbx_strand_id
1 'polypeptide(L)'
;MNRLPFTLTDAQKKVLEDIKQDLRSGSRMNRLLQGDVGSGKTVVAAISLLMVMLSGYQTALMVPTEILGQQHYKSLLELFKPYPAFKIEFLSSSVKGKRRREILEQLASGEIHLIIGTHAIIQQDVIFKQLGLVITDEQHRFGVNQRKMLREKGDFVDVLMMTATPIPRTLAISAFGDMDVSIINQLPQGRKPVETFLIDSSKLDRALGFIQDTILDQGQQAYVITPLIEESEAMDVQNAVEVYHLWQHHFEGKAKVGLMHGRLSQAEKDAVMEDFVANRSQILISTTVIEVGVNVPNANLMLIYDAHRFGLSQLHQLRGRVGRGSQQAYCLLMSDIKNEQSLERLKIMTGTTDGFEIAEADLKLRGPGDFFGEKQSGAPVFKMADLVEDYKILEVAMQDAYHLVSSDEFHHNNEFLGLRDYIQETVANEMHQFD
;
A
#
# COMPACT_ATOMS: atom_id res chain seq x y z
N MET A 1 -10.62 11.90 -19.52
CA MET A 1 -9.63 12.70 -18.80
C MET A 1 -10.07 14.15 -18.56
N ASN A 2 -10.78 14.82 -19.44
CA ASN A 2 -11.18 16.25 -19.28
C ASN A 2 -12.22 16.55 -18.18
N ARG A 3 -12.64 15.58 -17.38
CA ARG A 3 -13.64 15.73 -16.31
C ARG A 3 -13.07 15.57 -14.90
N LEU A 4 -11.75 15.38 -14.78
CA LEU A 4 -11.09 15.33 -13.48
C LEU A 4 -10.92 16.75 -12.95
N PRO A 5 -11.10 16.98 -11.62
CA PRO A 5 -10.92 18.30 -10.99
C PRO A 5 -9.44 18.70 -10.85
N PHE A 6 -8.51 17.91 -11.38
CA PHE A 6 -7.06 18.13 -11.32
C PHE A 6 -6.38 17.57 -12.57
N THR A 7 -5.15 17.99 -12.82
CA THR A 7 -4.33 17.50 -13.93
C THR A 7 -3.49 16.31 -13.49
N LEU A 8 -3.47 15.26 -14.32
CA LEU A 8 -2.60 14.09 -14.08
C LEU A 8 -1.13 14.45 -14.32
N THR A 9 -0.24 13.88 -13.50
CA THR A 9 1.21 13.96 -13.73
C THR A 9 1.60 13.15 -14.96
N ASP A 10 2.77 13.41 -15.53
CA ASP A 10 3.22 12.66 -16.71
C ASP A 10 3.50 11.19 -16.38
N ALA A 11 3.98 10.90 -15.16
CA ALA A 11 4.12 9.53 -14.67
C ALA A 11 2.76 8.80 -14.61
N GLN A 12 1.71 9.45 -14.12
CA GLN A 12 0.35 8.87 -14.09
C GLN A 12 -0.19 8.61 -15.50
N LYS A 13 0.05 9.54 -16.44
CA LYS A 13 -0.38 9.37 -17.84
C LYS A 13 0.34 8.19 -18.51
N LYS A 14 1.65 8.06 -18.27
CA LYS A 14 2.45 6.94 -18.79
C LYS A 14 1.91 5.61 -18.27
N VAL A 15 1.71 5.49 -16.97
CA VAL A 15 1.16 4.26 -16.35
C VAL A 15 -0.22 3.92 -16.90
N LEU A 16 -1.08 4.92 -17.11
CA LEU A 16 -2.40 4.68 -17.72
C LEU A 16 -2.30 4.19 -19.15
N GLU A 17 -1.29 4.62 -19.91
CA GLU A 17 -1.06 4.09 -21.26
C GLU A 17 -0.54 2.65 -21.23
N ASP A 18 0.39 2.32 -20.30
CA ASP A 18 0.84 0.95 -20.06
C ASP A 18 -0.36 0.02 -19.77
N ILE A 19 -1.21 0.39 -18.80
CA ILE A 19 -2.41 -0.38 -18.42
C ILE A 19 -3.37 -0.53 -19.62
N LYS A 20 -3.55 0.53 -20.40
CA LYS A 20 -4.42 0.50 -21.57
C LYS A 20 -3.87 -0.42 -22.67
N GLN A 21 -2.57 -0.49 -22.84
CA GLN A 21 -1.92 -1.43 -23.77
C GLN A 21 -2.15 -2.87 -23.31
N ASP A 22 -1.97 -3.18 -22.02
CA ASP A 22 -2.25 -4.49 -21.48
C ASP A 22 -3.70 -4.91 -21.70
N LEU A 23 -4.65 -4.05 -21.32
CA LEU A 23 -6.10 -4.33 -21.51
C LEU A 23 -6.50 -4.57 -22.98
N ARG A 24 -5.65 -4.21 -23.95
CA ARG A 24 -5.86 -4.41 -25.38
C ARG A 24 -5.02 -5.53 -25.99
N SER A 25 -4.05 -6.06 -25.26
CA SER A 25 -3.05 -7.01 -25.79
C SER A 25 -3.64 -8.38 -26.15
N GLY A 26 -4.81 -8.73 -25.64
CA GLY A 26 -5.36 -10.08 -25.71
C GLY A 26 -4.73 -11.08 -24.74
N SER A 27 -3.72 -10.66 -23.98
CA SER A 27 -3.13 -11.39 -22.86
C SER A 27 -3.66 -10.86 -21.54
N ARG A 28 -3.70 -11.70 -20.49
CA ARG A 28 -4.14 -11.24 -19.16
C ARG A 28 -3.13 -10.27 -18.58
N MET A 29 -3.58 -9.08 -18.22
CA MET A 29 -2.75 -8.15 -17.46
C MET A 29 -2.45 -8.70 -16.06
N ASN A 30 -1.20 -8.71 -15.68
CA ASN A 30 -0.73 -8.96 -14.31
C ASN A 30 0.30 -7.90 -13.96
N ARG A 31 -0.18 -6.75 -13.45
CA ARG A 31 0.65 -5.55 -13.27
C ARG A 31 0.70 -5.08 -11.83
N LEU A 32 1.91 -4.74 -11.38
CA LEU A 32 2.17 -4.08 -10.11
C LEU A 32 2.34 -2.57 -10.33
N LEU A 33 1.46 -1.79 -9.75
CA LEU A 33 1.55 -0.33 -9.70
C LEU A 33 2.22 0.10 -8.39
N GLN A 34 3.44 0.57 -8.49
CA GLN A 34 4.16 1.14 -7.37
C GLN A 34 4.08 2.67 -7.39
N GLY A 35 4.07 3.25 -6.22
CA GLY A 35 4.16 4.70 -6.08
C GLY A 35 4.12 5.08 -4.61
N ASP A 36 4.78 6.15 -4.28
CA ASP A 36 4.84 6.64 -2.92
C ASP A 36 3.45 7.00 -2.36
N VAL A 37 3.36 7.17 -1.05
CA VAL A 37 2.13 7.61 -0.40
C VAL A 37 1.70 8.97 -0.97
N GLY A 38 0.48 9.02 -1.51
CA GLY A 38 -0.06 10.23 -2.12
C GLY A 38 0.42 10.53 -3.54
N SER A 39 1.08 9.59 -4.23
CA SER A 39 1.43 9.73 -5.66
C SER A 39 0.22 9.67 -6.60
N GLY A 40 -0.97 9.36 -6.09
CA GLY A 40 -2.22 9.30 -6.86
C GLY A 40 -2.50 7.94 -7.50
N LYS A 41 -2.02 6.83 -6.92
CA LYS A 41 -2.38 5.47 -7.34
C LYS A 41 -3.89 5.26 -7.45
N THR A 42 -4.65 5.78 -6.49
CA THR A 42 -6.12 5.68 -6.45
C THR A 42 -6.79 6.29 -7.69
N VAL A 43 -6.26 7.37 -8.22
CA VAL A 43 -6.83 7.99 -9.45
C VAL A 43 -6.51 7.16 -10.68
N VAL A 44 -5.33 6.57 -10.75
CA VAL A 44 -4.97 5.62 -11.81
C VAL A 44 -5.89 4.40 -11.75
N ALA A 45 -6.09 3.84 -10.56
CA ALA A 45 -7.04 2.75 -10.33
C ALA A 45 -8.47 3.12 -10.78
N ALA A 46 -8.96 4.28 -10.38
CA ALA A 46 -10.30 4.75 -10.76
C ALA A 46 -10.47 4.86 -12.28
N ILE A 47 -9.48 5.41 -12.99
CA ILE A 47 -9.53 5.52 -14.45
C ILE A 47 -9.48 4.13 -15.10
N SER A 48 -8.68 3.20 -14.57
CA SER A 48 -8.60 1.82 -15.06
C SER A 48 -9.93 1.07 -14.88
N LEU A 49 -10.54 1.21 -13.69
CA LEU A 49 -11.89 0.67 -13.43
C LEU A 49 -12.92 1.24 -14.41
N LEU A 50 -12.88 2.55 -14.66
CA LEU A 50 -13.81 3.21 -15.58
C LEU A 50 -13.63 2.70 -17.00
N MET A 51 -12.39 2.51 -17.49
CA MET A 51 -12.14 1.98 -18.82
C MET A 51 -12.79 0.61 -19.01
N VAL A 52 -12.66 -0.27 -18.04
CA VAL A 52 -13.20 -1.63 -18.12
C VAL A 52 -14.74 -1.63 -17.98
N MET A 53 -15.30 -0.80 -17.10
CA MET A 53 -16.76 -0.65 -16.98
C MET A 53 -17.39 -0.08 -18.29
N LEU A 54 -16.72 0.87 -18.94
CA LEU A 54 -17.17 1.40 -20.24
C LEU A 54 -17.13 0.35 -21.37
N SER A 55 -16.30 -0.68 -21.21
CA SER A 55 -16.25 -1.84 -22.14
C SER A 55 -17.29 -2.91 -21.82
N GLY A 56 -18.15 -2.70 -20.80
CA GLY A 56 -19.25 -3.59 -20.46
C GLY A 56 -18.92 -4.68 -19.44
N TYR A 57 -17.72 -4.66 -18.85
CA TYR A 57 -17.30 -5.64 -17.84
C TYR A 57 -17.51 -5.14 -16.42
N GLN A 58 -17.68 -6.06 -15.50
CA GLN A 58 -17.68 -5.78 -14.07
C GLN A 58 -16.24 -5.64 -13.53
N THR A 59 -16.10 -4.87 -12.47
CA THR A 59 -14.81 -4.61 -11.84
C THR A 59 -14.87 -4.79 -10.33
N ALA A 60 -13.73 -5.11 -9.71
CA ALA A 60 -13.62 -5.23 -8.26
C ALA A 60 -12.41 -4.45 -7.74
N LEU A 61 -12.59 -3.76 -6.61
CA LEU A 61 -11.52 -3.14 -5.84
C LEU A 61 -11.46 -3.80 -4.45
N MET A 62 -10.37 -4.53 -4.20
CA MET A 62 -10.14 -5.18 -2.91
C MET A 62 -9.18 -4.37 -2.06
N VAL A 63 -9.54 -4.20 -0.80
CA VAL A 63 -8.80 -3.42 0.19
C VAL A 63 -8.63 -4.22 1.50
N PRO A 64 -7.58 -3.96 2.29
CA PRO A 64 -7.30 -4.76 3.48
C PRO A 64 -8.28 -4.55 4.63
N THR A 65 -8.91 -3.38 4.73
CA THR A 65 -9.78 -3.05 5.87
C THR A 65 -11.07 -2.38 5.43
N GLU A 66 -12.08 -2.48 6.29
CA GLU A 66 -13.41 -1.93 6.04
C GLU A 66 -13.40 -0.41 5.97
N ILE A 67 -12.64 0.26 6.85
CA ILE A 67 -12.53 1.72 6.90
C ILE A 67 -11.93 2.25 5.58
N LEU A 68 -10.86 1.62 5.10
CA LEU A 68 -10.26 1.99 3.82
C LEU A 68 -11.22 1.73 2.65
N GLY A 69 -11.95 0.62 2.70
CA GLY A 69 -12.96 0.29 1.69
C GLY A 69 -14.09 1.32 1.63
N GLN A 70 -14.58 1.75 2.78
CA GLN A 70 -15.60 2.80 2.86
C GLN A 70 -15.08 4.16 2.35
N GLN A 71 -13.81 4.46 2.61
CA GLN A 71 -13.18 5.68 2.09
C GLN A 71 -13.07 5.65 0.57
N HIS A 72 -12.60 4.53 0.00
CA HIS A 72 -12.58 4.35 -1.46
C HIS A 72 -13.99 4.39 -2.06
N TYR A 73 -14.96 3.75 -1.41
CA TYR A 73 -16.36 3.77 -1.85
C TYR A 73 -16.89 5.19 -1.98
N LYS A 74 -16.75 6.02 -0.94
CA LYS A 74 -17.18 7.43 -0.96
C LYS A 74 -16.45 8.23 -2.05
N SER A 75 -15.12 8.06 -2.15
CA SER A 75 -14.30 8.79 -3.13
C SER A 75 -14.65 8.41 -4.58
N LEU A 76 -14.87 7.13 -4.85
CA LEU A 76 -15.22 6.65 -6.19
C LEU A 76 -16.66 7.00 -6.57
N LEU A 77 -17.61 7.01 -5.62
CA LEU A 77 -18.96 7.53 -5.86
C LEU A 77 -18.93 8.99 -6.31
N GLU A 78 -18.14 9.84 -5.66
CA GLU A 78 -17.99 11.24 -6.07
C GLU A 78 -17.32 11.36 -7.45
N LEU A 79 -16.26 10.59 -7.68
CA LEU A 79 -15.52 10.64 -8.95
C LEU A 79 -16.36 10.16 -10.13
N PHE A 80 -17.24 9.18 -9.91
CA PHE A 80 -18.10 8.60 -10.94
C PHE A 80 -19.50 9.21 -11.02
N LYS A 81 -19.80 10.25 -10.27
CA LYS A 81 -21.04 11.05 -10.41
C LYS A 81 -21.42 11.38 -11.86
N PRO A 82 -20.44 11.73 -12.77
CA PRO A 82 -20.75 11.98 -14.17
C PRO A 82 -21.24 10.76 -14.97
N TYR A 83 -21.20 9.57 -14.37
CA TYR A 83 -21.57 8.29 -14.98
C TYR A 83 -22.66 7.56 -14.18
N PRO A 84 -23.89 8.13 -14.10
CA PRO A 84 -24.94 7.61 -13.20
C PRO A 84 -25.46 6.23 -13.60
N ALA A 85 -25.14 5.74 -14.78
CA ALA A 85 -25.49 4.39 -15.21
C ALA A 85 -24.68 3.30 -14.49
N PHE A 86 -23.53 3.62 -13.89
CA PHE A 86 -22.71 2.66 -13.20
C PHE A 86 -23.13 2.54 -11.73
N LYS A 87 -23.53 1.35 -11.35
CA LYS A 87 -23.87 0.99 -9.99
C LYS A 87 -22.64 0.50 -9.26
N ILE A 88 -22.34 1.14 -8.13
CA ILE A 88 -21.20 0.85 -7.27
C ILE A 88 -21.71 0.41 -5.91
N GLU A 89 -21.18 -0.68 -5.39
CA GLU A 89 -21.58 -1.23 -4.09
C GLU A 89 -20.38 -1.57 -3.23
N PHE A 90 -20.63 -1.64 -1.92
CA PHE A 90 -19.62 -1.99 -0.93
C PHE A 90 -19.97 -3.33 -0.25
N LEU A 91 -18.99 -4.23 -0.15
CA LEU A 91 -19.15 -5.55 0.47
C LEU A 91 -18.04 -5.82 1.49
N SER A 92 -18.43 -6.04 2.73
CA SER A 92 -17.54 -6.46 3.82
C SER A 92 -18.21 -7.51 4.69
N SER A 93 -17.50 -7.98 5.70
CA SER A 93 -18.05 -8.94 6.69
C SER A 93 -19.16 -8.35 7.57
N SER A 94 -19.26 -7.02 7.67
CA SER A 94 -20.32 -6.32 8.39
C SER A 94 -21.65 -6.31 7.62
N VAL A 95 -21.62 -6.45 6.30
CA VAL A 95 -22.81 -6.52 5.45
C VAL A 95 -23.43 -7.91 5.55
N LYS A 96 -24.59 -8.02 6.21
CA LYS A 96 -25.25 -9.28 6.53
C LYS A 96 -26.70 -9.34 6.04
N GLY A 97 -27.29 -10.51 6.14
CA GLY A 97 -28.72 -10.74 5.98
C GLY A 97 -29.26 -10.37 4.59
N LYS A 98 -30.37 -9.63 4.56
CA LYS A 98 -31.08 -9.25 3.33
C LYS A 98 -30.21 -8.41 2.40
N ARG A 99 -29.50 -7.43 2.96
CA ARG A 99 -28.63 -6.55 2.16
C ARG A 99 -27.51 -7.28 1.44
N ARG A 100 -26.86 -8.26 2.11
CA ARG A 100 -25.83 -9.09 1.47
C ARG A 100 -26.44 -9.87 0.29
N ARG A 101 -27.60 -10.51 0.48
CA ARG A 101 -28.25 -11.26 -0.60
C ARG A 101 -28.57 -10.37 -1.80
N GLU A 102 -29.14 -9.19 -1.58
CA GLU A 102 -29.44 -8.23 -2.66
C GLU A 102 -28.18 -7.86 -3.45
N ILE A 103 -27.05 -7.58 -2.76
CA ILE A 103 -25.78 -7.26 -3.43
C ILE A 103 -25.30 -8.46 -4.25
N LEU A 104 -25.34 -9.68 -3.71
CA LEU A 104 -24.88 -10.88 -4.44
C LEU A 104 -25.75 -11.17 -5.67
N GLU A 105 -27.06 -11.04 -5.56
CA GLU A 105 -28.00 -11.22 -6.70
C GLU A 105 -27.74 -10.17 -7.79
N GLN A 106 -27.56 -8.92 -7.42
CA GLN A 106 -27.28 -7.83 -8.36
C GLN A 106 -25.88 -7.93 -8.99
N LEU A 107 -24.91 -8.50 -8.27
CA LEU A 107 -23.59 -8.77 -8.82
C LEU A 107 -23.64 -9.90 -9.86
N ALA A 108 -24.35 -10.99 -9.53
CA ALA A 108 -24.52 -12.13 -10.43
C ALA A 108 -25.38 -11.79 -11.67
N SER A 109 -26.33 -10.87 -11.56
CA SER A 109 -27.13 -10.39 -12.71
C SER A 109 -26.35 -9.41 -13.61
N GLY A 110 -25.26 -8.80 -13.09
CA GLY A 110 -24.48 -7.76 -13.78
C GLY A 110 -25.02 -6.35 -13.59
N GLU A 111 -25.98 -6.13 -12.69
CA GLU A 111 -26.45 -4.78 -12.34
C GLU A 111 -25.38 -3.95 -11.61
N ILE A 112 -24.56 -4.58 -10.77
CA ILE A 112 -23.43 -3.94 -10.11
C ILE A 112 -22.24 -3.98 -11.05
N HIS A 113 -21.70 -2.80 -11.36
CA HIS A 113 -20.58 -2.61 -12.27
C HIS A 113 -19.22 -2.58 -11.53
N LEU A 114 -19.21 -2.05 -10.30
CA LEU A 114 -18.04 -2.01 -9.44
C LEU A 114 -18.43 -2.47 -8.02
N ILE A 115 -17.73 -3.48 -7.53
CA ILE A 115 -17.79 -3.89 -6.13
C ILE A 115 -16.50 -3.48 -5.43
N ILE A 116 -16.63 -2.81 -4.29
CA ILE A 116 -15.50 -2.43 -3.43
C ILE A 116 -15.66 -3.20 -2.12
N GLY A 117 -14.59 -3.75 -1.59
CA GLY A 117 -14.69 -4.43 -0.30
C GLY A 117 -13.40 -5.08 0.15
N THR A 118 -13.51 -5.82 1.25
CA THR A 118 -12.42 -6.55 1.87
C THR A 118 -12.32 -7.98 1.29
N HIS A 119 -11.66 -8.88 2.00
CA HIS A 119 -11.63 -10.32 1.69
C HIS A 119 -13.04 -10.97 1.52
N ALA A 120 -14.11 -10.26 1.86
CA ALA A 120 -15.48 -10.72 1.59
C ALA A 120 -15.75 -10.93 0.09
N ILE A 121 -15.03 -10.22 -0.80
CA ILE A 121 -15.21 -10.33 -2.26
C ILE A 121 -14.72 -11.68 -2.81
N ILE A 122 -13.71 -12.30 -2.17
CA ILE A 122 -13.14 -13.58 -2.64
C ILE A 122 -13.93 -14.81 -2.15
N GLN A 123 -14.93 -14.65 -1.28
CA GLN A 123 -15.73 -15.76 -0.79
C GLN A 123 -16.43 -16.49 -1.94
N GLN A 124 -16.65 -17.80 -1.78
CA GLN A 124 -17.18 -18.66 -2.84
C GLN A 124 -18.59 -18.26 -3.32
N ASP A 125 -19.40 -17.69 -2.45
CA ASP A 125 -20.76 -17.22 -2.74
C ASP A 125 -20.81 -15.92 -3.55
N VAL A 126 -19.68 -15.25 -3.74
CA VAL A 126 -19.57 -14.04 -4.56
C VAL A 126 -19.33 -14.44 -6.01
N ILE A 127 -20.36 -14.30 -6.83
CA ILE A 127 -20.35 -14.66 -8.26
C ILE A 127 -20.52 -13.39 -9.09
N PHE A 128 -19.68 -13.23 -10.11
CA PHE A 128 -19.78 -12.17 -11.10
C PHE A 128 -20.42 -12.70 -12.38
N LYS A 129 -21.17 -11.85 -13.09
CA LYS A 129 -21.66 -12.17 -14.42
C LYS A 129 -20.53 -12.14 -15.45
N GLN A 130 -19.69 -11.11 -15.38
CA GLN A 130 -18.57 -10.91 -16.34
C GLN A 130 -17.50 -10.00 -15.71
N LEU A 131 -16.67 -10.56 -14.84
CA LEU A 131 -15.57 -9.83 -14.21
C LEU A 131 -14.43 -9.63 -15.22
N GLY A 132 -14.01 -8.38 -15.45
CA GLY A 132 -12.90 -8.06 -16.37
C GLY A 132 -11.66 -7.56 -15.66
N LEU A 133 -11.78 -6.83 -14.54
CA LEU A 133 -10.64 -6.26 -13.83
C LEU A 133 -10.80 -6.37 -12.31
N VAL A 134 -9.74 -6.81 -11.67
CA VAL A 134 -9.58 -6.74 -10.21
C VAL A 134 -8.41 -5.84 -9.87
N ILE A 135 -8.66 -4.89 -8.99
CA ILE A 135 -7.61 -4.06 -8.39
C ILE A 135 -7.47 -4.43 -6.90
N THR A 136 -6.23 -4.62 -6.44
CA THR A 136 -5.93 -4.83 -5.02
C THR A 136 -5.08 -3.69 -4.49
N ASP A 137 -5.49 -3.07 -3.40
CA ASP A 137 -4.71 -2.04 -2.72
C ASP A 137 -3.93 -2.64 -1.56
N GLU A 138 -2.71 -2.14 -1.31
CA GLU A 138 -1.78 -2.64 -0.28
C GLU A 138 -1.48 -4.14 -0.42
N GLN A 139 -0.98 -4.53 -1.58
CA GLN A 139 -0.75 -5.93 -1.99
C GLN A 139 -0.06 -6.79 -0.93
N HIS A 140 0.92 -6.26 -0.19
CA HIS A 140 1.69 -6.99 0.82
C HIS A 140 0.83 -7.59 1.94
N ARG A 141 -0.43 -7.19 2.06
CA ARG A 141 -1.40 -7.72 3.03
C ARG A 141 -2.23 -8.89 2.52
N PHE A 142 -2.06 -9.26 1.26
CA PHE A 142 -2.80 -10.35 0.65
C PHE A 142 -1.88 -11.53 0.33
N GLY A 143 -2.23 -12.71 0.84
CA GLY A 143 -1.50 -13.94 0.56
C GLY A 143 -1.63 -14.40 -0.91
N VAL A 144 -0.71 -15.26 -1.34
CA VAL A 144 -0.69 -15.84 -2.71
C VAL A 144 -2.03 -16.52 -3.05
N ASN A 145 -2.59 -17.28 -2.11
CA ASN A 145 -3.88 -17.97 -2.30
C ASN A 145 -5.04 -17.01 -2.55
N GLN A 146 -5.07 -15.85 -1.89
CA GLN A 146 -6.14 -14.86 -2.10
C GLN A 146 -6.07 -14.25 -3.49
N ARG A 147 -4.88 -14.05 -4.02
CA ARG A 147 -4.67 -13.57 -5.40
C ARG A 147 -5.13 -14.60 -6.44
N LYS A 148 -4.82 -15.88 -6.20
CA LYS A 148 -5.29 -16.99 -7.04
C LYS A 148 -6.82 -17.05 -7.07
N MET A 149 -7.46 -17.00 -5.90
CA MET A 149 -8.94 -17.00 -5.80
C MET A 149 -9.60 -15.84 -6.54
N LEU A 150 -8.99 -14.65 -6.59
CA LEU A 150 -9.50 -13.53 -7.36
C LEU A 150 -9.43 -13.77 -8.87
N ARG A 151 -8.34 -14.37 -9.35
CA ARG A 151 -8.18 -14.72 -10.77
C ARG A 151 -9.18 -15.78 -11.22
N GLU A 152 -9.58 -16.67 -10.32
CA GLU A 152 -10.53 -17.76 -10.58
C GLU A 152 -12.00 -17.31 -10.57
N LYS A 153 -12.29 -16.03 -10.25
CA LYS A 153 -13.64 -15.45 -10.28
C LYS A 153 -14.18 -15.16 -11.69
N GLY A 154 -13.37 -15.33 -12.73
CA GLY A 154 -13.79 -15.16 -14.12
C GLY A 154 -12.80 -15.82 -15.10
N ASP A 155 -13.25 -16.07 -16.33
CA ASP A 155 -12.46 -16.79 -17.33
C ASP A 155 -11.23 -16.00 -17.80
N PHE A 156 -11.33 -14.67 -17.86
CA PHE A 156 -10.23 -13.79 -18.30
C PHE A 156 -10.23 -12.52 -17.45
N VAL A 157 -9.58 -12.57 -16.30
CA VAL A 157 -9.55 -11.46 -15.34
C VAL A 157 -8.17 -10.78 -15.36
N ASP A 158 -8.18 -9.50 -15.68
CA ASP A 158 -7.02 -8.63 -15.54
C ASP A 158 -6.78 -8.26 -14.07
N VAL A 159 -5.53 -8.21 -13.65
CA VAL A 159 -5.15 -7.91 -12.27
C VAL A 159 -4.19 -6.74 -12.21
N LEU A 160 -4.58 -5.69 -11.48
CA LEU A 160 -3.72 -4.57 -11.12
C LEU A 160 -3.51 -4.56 -9.61
N MET A 161 -2.27 -4.76 -9.19
CA MET A 161 -1.90 -4.70 -7.79
C MET A 161 -1.29 -3.34 -7.48
N MET A 162 -1.67 -2.74 -6.36
CA MET A 162 -1.12 -1.47 -5.91
C MET A 162 -0.35 -1.63 -4.61
N THR A 163 0.75 -0.91 -4.48
CA THR A 163 1.48 -0.80 -3.22
C THR A 163 1.96 0.62 -2.97
N ALA A 164 1.83 1.07 -1.73
CA ALA A 164 2.43 2.31 -1.25
C ALA A 164 3.83 2.10 -0.66
N THR A 165 4.27 0.84 -0.54
CA THR A 165 5.65 0.53 -0.18
C THR A 165 6.49 0.60 -1.44
N PRO A 166 7.41 1.55 -1.57
CA PRO A 166 8.39 1.49 -2.64
C PRO A 166 9.23 0.22 -2.44
N ILE A 167 9.21 -0.63 -3.44
CA ILE A 167 10.07 -1.83 -3.49
C ILE A 167 11.17 -1.47 -4.47
N PRO A 168 12.46 -1.62 -4.13
CA PRO A 168 13.53 -1.42 -5.08
C PRO A 168 13.24 -2.18 -6.38
N ARG A 169 13.49 -1.54 -7.53
CA ARG A 169 13.18 -2.14 -8.85
C ARG A 169 13.75 -3.54 -8.98
N THR A 170 14.95 -3.71 -8.48
CA THR A 170 15.68 -4.97 -8.45
C THR A 170 14.91 -6.10 -7.77
N LEU A 171 14.36 -5.79 -6.59
CA LEU A 171 13.57 -6.74 -5.85
C LEU A 171 12.17 -6.95 -6.44
N ALA A 172 11.59 -5.90 -7.02
CA ALA A 172 10.28 -6.03 -7.68
C ALA A 172 10.37 -7.02 -8.86
N ILE A 173 11.41 -6.94 -9.66
CA ILE A 173 11.66 -7.85 -10.79
C ILE A 173 11.88 -9.28 -10.30
N SER A 174 12.67 -9.50 -9.25
CA SER A 174 12.97 -10.84 -8.76
C SER A 174 11.85 -11.47 -7.93
N ALA A 175 11.12 -10.66 -7.14
CA ALA A 175 10.04 -11.16 -6.29
C ALA A 175 8.71 -11.35 -7.04
N PHE A 176 8.53 -10.63 -8.14
CA PHE A 176 7.29 -10.56 -8.91
C PHE A 176 7.56 -10.78 -10.41
N GLY A 177 8.47 -11.70 -10.73
CA GLY A 177 8.92 -11.96 -12.10
C GLY A 177 7.80 -12.34 -13.09
N ASP A 178 6.62 -12.70 -12.58
CA ASP A 178 5.41 -12.95 -13.35
C ASP A 178 4.54 -11.68 -13.56
N MET A 179 5.01 -10.50 -13.09
CA MET A 179 4.27 -9.25 -13.17
C MET A 179 5.05 -8.16 -13.91
N ASP A 180 4.31 -7.39 -14.70
CA ASP A 180 4.78 -6.11 -15.20
C ASP A 180 4.77 -5.05 -14.11
N VAL A 181 5.78 -4.18 -14.07
CA VAL A 181 5.90 -3.14 -13.04
C VAL A 181 5.78 -1.75 -13.66
N SER A 182 4.84 -0.96 -13.14
CA SER A 182 4.72 0.47 -13.46
C SER A 182 4.92 1.31 -12.21
N ILE A 183 5.65 2.42 -12.34
CA ILE A 183 6.06 3.27 -11.21
C ILE A 183 5.54 4.69 -11.38
N ILE A 184 4.87 5.21 -10.34
CA ILE A 184 4.55 6.63 -10.23
C ILE A 184 5.61 7.28 -9.32
N ASN A 185 6.61 7.88 -9.94
CA ASN A 185 7.72 8.56 -9.27
C ASN A 185 7.55 10.08 -9.16
N GLN A 186 6.35 10.60 -9.43
CA GLN A 186 6.01 12.01 -9.35
C GLN A 186 4.87 12.22 -8.36
N LEU A 187 5.02 13.21 -7.49
CA LEU A 187 3.92 13.66 -6.63
C LEU A 187 3.05 14.69 -7.37
N PRO A 188 1.72 14.72 -7.10
CA PRO A 188 0.85 15.75 -7.61
C PRO A 188 1.30 17.16 -7.18
N GLN A 189 1.04 18.15 -8.05
CA GLN A 189 1.39 19.54 -7.77
C GLN A 189 0.67 20.07 -6.50
N GLY A 190 1.39 20.91 -5.73
CA GLY A 190 0.85 21.58 -4.54
C GLY A 190 1.06 20.84 -3.21
N ARG A 191 1.59 19.63 -3.23
CA ARG A 191 1.96 18.92 -2.00
C ARG A 191 3.30 19.42 -1.48
N LYS A 192 3.35 19.83 -0.20
CA LYS A 192 4.61 20.19 0.46
C LYS A 192 5.30 18.94 0.99
N PRO A 193 6.64 18.83 0.87
CA PRO A 193 7.38 17.74 1.50
C PRO A 193 7.24 17.79 3.02
N VAL A 194 7.18 16.62 3.66
CA VAL A 194 7.15 16.51 5.12
C VAL A 194 8.54 16.77 5.68
N GLU A 195 8.68 17.80 6.50
CA GLU A 195 9.95 18.10 7.18
C GLU A 195 10.18 17.06 8.29
N THR A 196 11.32 16.37 8.24
CA THR A 196 11.64 15.28 9.15
C THR A 196 12.81 15.64 10.04
N PHE A 197 12.64 15.50 11.35
CA PHE A 197 13.65 15.81 12.36
C PHE A 197 13.95 14.62 13.25
N LEU A 198 15.22 14.41 13.56
CA LEU A 198 15.67 13.45 14.56
C LEU A 198 15.89 14.20 15.87
N ILE A 199 15.23 13.76 16.93
CA ILE A 199 15.31 14.36 18.28
C ILE A 199 15.60 13.28 19.32
N ASP A 200 16.18 13.68 20.43
CA ASP A 200 16.34 12.85 21.64
C ASP A 200 15.27 13.19 22.68
N SER A 201 15.11 12.33 23.69
CA SER A 201 14.09 12.49 24.74
C SER A 201 14.25 13.79 25.55
N SER A 202 15.47 14.34 25.65
CA SER A 202 15.70 15.62 26.36
C SER A 202 15.00 16.80 25.69
N LYS A 203 14.62 16.67 24.42
CA LYS A 203 13.90 17.68 23.65
C LYS A 203 12.38 17.50 23.65
N LEU A 204 11.85 16.55 24.42
CA LEU A 204 10.41 16.27 24.44
C LEU A 204 9.59 17.51 24.82
N ASP A 205 9.96 18.23 25.88
CA ASP A 205 9.22 19.43 26.31
C ASP A 205 9.18 20.51 25.20
N ARG A 206 10.30 20.68 24.49
CA ARG A 206 10.35 21.58 23.34
C ARG A 206 9.47 21.10 22.18
N ALA A 207 9.43 19.79 21.95
CA ALA A 207 8.55 19.20 20.94
C ALA A 207 7.07 19.37 21.31
N LEU A 208 6.70 19.19 22.59
CA LEU A 208 5.34 19.41 23.06
C LEU A 208 4.90 20.88 22.88
N GLY A 209 5.78 21.84 23.21
CA GLY A 209 5.53 23.27 22.93
C GLY A 209 5.35 23.56 21.45
N PHE A 210 6.22 23.03 20.58
CA PHE A 210 6.10 23.15 19.13
C PHE A 210 4.78 22.57 18.61
N ILE A 211 4.35 21.42 19.14
CA ILE A 211 3.07 20.79 18.76
C ILE A 211 1.91 21.69 19.17
N GLN A 212 1.94 22.27 20.37
CA GLN A 212 0.91 23.20 20.82
C GLN A 212 0.80 24.37 19.85
N ASP A 213 1.89 25.12 19.64
CA ASP A 213 1.88 26.40 18.93
C ASP A 213 1.67 26.24 17.41
N THR A 214 2.28 25.19 16.81
CA THR A 214 2.32 25.04 15.35
C THR A 214 1.19 24.17 14.81
N ILE A 215 0.70 23.23 15.60
CA ILE A 215 -0.28 22.23 15.18
C ILE A 215 -1.64 22.47 15.85
N LEU A 216 -1.72 22.39 17.18
CA LEU A 216 -3.00 22.40 17.88
C LEU A 216 -3.66 23.77 17.85
N ASP A 217 -2.90 24.83 18.06
CA ASP A 217 -3.42 26.21 18.02
C ASP A 217 -3.85 26.66 16.61
N GLN A 218 -3.37 25.93 15.57
CA GLN A 218 -3.84 26.08 14.19
C GLN A 218 -5.05 25.18 13.85
N GLY A 219 -5.61 24.47 14.84
CA GLY A 219 -6.73 23.54 14.65
C GLY A 219 -6.36 22.26 13.90
N GLN A 220 -5.07 21.96 13.80
CA GLN A 220 -4.56 20.76 13.14
C GLN A 220 -4.43 19.59 14.12
N GLN A 221 -4.08 18.41 13.59
CA GLN A 221 -4.03 17.18 14.37
C GLN A 221 -2.66 16.52 14.30
N ALA A 222 -2.37 15.71 15.32
CA ALA A 222 -1.10 15.00 15.48
C ALA A 222 -1.30 13.50 15.70
N TYR A 223 -0.45 12.70 15.06
CA TYR A 223 -0.24 11.30 15.38
C TYR A 223 0.98 11.13 16.29
N VAL A 224 0.86 10.25 17.27
CA VAL A 224 1.95 9.86 18.16
C VAL A 224 2.05 8.34 18.14
N ILE A 225 3.17 7.82 17.70
CA ILE A 225 3.38 6.39 17.51
C ILE A 225 4.35 5.87 18.57
N THR A 226 3.96 4.80 19.23
CA THR A 226 4.82 4.03 20.13
C THR A 226 5.19 2.70 19.48
N PRO A 227 6.43 2.20 19.64
CA PRO A 227 6.85 0.93 19.06
C PRO A 227 6.13 -0.24 19.71
N LEU A 228 6.05 -1.36 19.00
CA LEU A 228 5.79 -2.67 19.60
C LEU A 228 7.09 -3.21 20.19
N ILE A 229 7.02 -3.77 21.38
CA ILE A 229 8.14 -4.45 22.04
C ILE A 229 7.89 -5.95 21.84
N GLU A 230 8.76 -6.64 21.14
CA GLU A 230 8.58 -8.05 20.73
C GLU A 230 8.35 -9.03 21.91
N GLU A 231 8.66 -8.62 23.16
CA GLU A 231 8.60 -9.52 24.32
C GLU A 231 7.20 -9.75 24.89
N SER A 232 6.25 -8.81 24.75
CA SER A 232 4.83 -9.05 25.08
C SER A 232 3.90 -7.91 24.64
N GLU A 233 2.76 -8.28 24.04
CA GLU A 233 1.66 -7.33 23.74
C GLU A 233 1.17 -6.55 24.99
N ALA A 234 1.41 -7.09 26.18
CA ALA A 234 1.05 -6.44 27.45
C ALA A 234 1.93 -5.22 27.72
N MET A 235 3.23 -5.30 27.45
CA MET A 235 4.18 -4.19 27.65
C MET A 235 3.96 -3.09 26.61
N ASP A 236 3.63 -3.45 25.38
CA ASP A 236 3.34 -2.48 24.32
C ASP A 236 2.14 -1.60 24.65
N VAL A 237 1.08 -2.24 25.15
CA VAL A 237 -0.11 -1.53 25.61
C VAL A 237 0.22 -0.64 26.81
N GLN A 238 1.02 -1.12 27.75
CA GLN A 238 1.43 -0.35 28.92
C GLN A 238 2.21 0.91 28.51
N ASN A 239 3.19 0.79 27.62
CA ASN A 239 3.95 1.92 27.11
C ASN A 239 3.06 2.95 26.40
N ALA A 240 2.14 2.50 25.55
CA ALA A 240 1.21 3.39 24.88
C ALA A 240 0.28 4.10 25.88
N VAL A 241 -0.15 3.41 26.93
CA VAL A 241 -0.99 3.97 28.01
C VAL A 241 -0.20 4.98 28.84
N GLU A 242 1.06 4.73 29.16
CA GLU A 242 1.93 5.68 29.88
C GLU A 242 2.13 6.97 29.06
N VAL A 243 2.45 6.84 27.77
CA VAL A 243 2.54 7.99 26.86
C VAL A 243 1.20 8.72 26.79
N TYR A 244 0.08 7.99 26.68
CA TYR A 244 -1.27 8.58 26.67
C TYR A 244 -1.53 9.43 27.92
N HIS A 245 -1.24 8.93 29.12
CA HIS A 245 -1.44 9.70 30.37
C HIS A 245 -0.55 10.94 30.44
N LEU A 246 0.72 10.84 30.00
CA LEU A 246 1.62 11.97 29.94
C LEU A 246 1.06 13.07 29.01
N TRP A 247 0.63 12.69 27.83
CA TRP A 247 0.09 13.63 26.84
C TRP A 247 -1.27 14.18 27.26
N GLN A 248 -2.14 13.34 27.82
CA GLN A 248 -3.44 13.77 28.35
C GLN A 248 -3.26 14.83 29.46
N HIS A 249 -2.31 14.63 30.37
CA HIS A 249 -2.01 15.61 31.41
C HIS A 249 -1.43 16.92 30.85
N HIS A 250 -0.48 16.81 29.91
CA HIS A 250 0.14 18.00 29.31
C HIS A 250 -0.84 18.88 28.53
N PHE A 251 -1.76 18.25 27.81
CA PHE A 251 -2.75 18.93 26.97
C PHE A 251 -4.14 19.05 27.63
N GLU A 252 -4.24 18.83 28.94
CA GLU A 252 -5.49 18.96 29.67
C GLU A 252 -6.13 20.35 29.45
N GLY A 253 -7.41 20.36 29.06
CA GLY A 253 -8.14 21.59 28.74
C GLY A 253 -7.77 22.24 27.38
N LYS A 254 -6.78 21.72 26.65
CA LYS A 254 -6.30 22.27 25.36
C LYS A 254 -6.64 21.38 24.18
N ALA A 255 -6.44 20.09 24.31
CA ALA A 255 -6.69 19.13 23.25
C ALA A 255 -7.19 17.79 23.80
N LYS A 256 -8.07 17.11 23.05
CA LYS A 256 -8.51 15.76 23.37
C LYS A 256 -7.53 14.75 22.77
N VAL A 257 -7.04 13.85 23.61
CA VAL A 257 -6.14 12.79 23.24
C VAL A 257 -6.93 11.48 23.09
N GLY A 258 -6.79 10.80 21.97
CA GLY A 258 -7.29 9.45 21.72
C GLY A 258 -6.19 8.42 21.87
N LEU A 259 -6.54 7.19 22.28
CA LEU A 259 -5.62 6.07 22.41
C LEU A 259 -6.12 4.88 21.58
N MET A 260 -5.23 4.31 20.76
CA MET A 260 -5.51 3.13 19.97
C MET A 260 -4.38 2.09 20.10
N HIS A 261 -4.72 0.85 20.43
CA HIS A 261 -3.77 -0.25 20.58
C HIS A 261 -4.37 -1.60 20.16
N GLY A 262 -3.53 -2.63 20.04
CA GLY A 262 -3.90 -3.94 19.53
C GLY A 262 -5.07 -4.63 20.27
N ARG A 263 -5.15 -4.44 21.60
CA ARG A 263 -6.18 -5.09 22.45
C ARG A 263 -7.58 -4.49 22.36
N LEU A 264 -7.75 -3.32 21.73
CA LEU A 264 -9.09 -2.79 21.48
C LEU A 264 -9.82 -3.69 20.49
N SER A 265 -11.11 -3.89 20.73
CA SER A 265 -12.00 -4.51 19.75
C SER A 265 -12.07 -3.67 18.48
N GLN A 266 -12.47 -4.27 17.36
CA GLN A 266 -12.60 -3.55 16.10
C GLN A 266 -13.55 -2.35 16.22
N ALA A 267 -14.68 -2.53 16.93
CA ALA A 267 -15.64 -1.44 17.14
C ALA A 267 -15.06 -0.26 17.93
N GLU A 268 -14.22 -0.53 18.93
CA GLU A 268 -13.53 0.53 19.69
C GLU A 268 -12.48 1.23 18.82
N LYS A 269 -11.70 0.49 18.01
CA LYS A 269 -10.75 1.07 17.05
C LYS A 269 -11.46 1.98 16.05
N ASP A 270 -12.59 1.52 15.51
CA ASP A 270 -13.39 2.28 14.55
C ASP A 270 -13.93 3.57 15.20
N ALA A 271 -14.42 3.52 16.43
CA ALA A 271 -14.91 4.68 17.16
C ALA A 271 -13.80 5.72 17.44
N VAL A 272 -12.61 5.27 17.87
CA VAL A 272 -11.46 6.17 18.10
C VAL A 272 -11.02 6.83 16.79
N MET A 273 -10.95 6.07 15.69
CA MET A 273 -10.61 6.62 14.37
C MET A 273 -11.66 7.59 13.86
N GLU A 274 -12.94 7.30 14.05
CA GLU A 274 -14.03 8.20 13.65
C GLU A 274 -13.96 9.52 14.42
N ASP A 275 -13.66 9.48 15.73
CA ASP A 275 -13.44 10.67 16.55
C ASP A 275 -12.26 11.50 16.03
N PHE A 276 -11.18 10.85 15.63
CA PHE A 276 -10.01 11.52 15.10
C PHE A 276 -10.27 12.11 13.69
N VAL A 277 -10.87 11.36 12.79
CA VAL A 277 -11.23 11.85 11.44
C VAL A 277 -12.20 13.03 11.50
N ALA A 278 -13.15 13.01 12.44
CA ALA A 278 -14.11 14.09 12.66
C ALA A 278 -13.53 15.29 13.45
N ASN A 279 -12.23 15.29 13.75
CA ASN A 279 -11.54 16.29 14.59
C ASN A 279 -12.17 16.47 15.99
N ARG A 280 -12.81 15.42 16.52
CA ARG A 280 -13.29 15.40 17.91
C ARG A 280 -12.16 15.09 18.90
N SER A 281 -11.08 14.46 18.43
CA SER A 281 -9.78 14.36 19.10
C SER A 281 -8.69 14.92 18.20
N GLN A 282 -7.78 15.69 18.80
CA GLN A 282 -6.71 16.38 18.06
C GLN A 282 -5.39 15.63 18.08
N ILE A 283 -5.22 14.74 19.03
CA ILE A 283 -4.01 13.91 19.17
C ILE A 283 -4.45 12.45 19.19
N LEU A 284 -3.84 11.61 18.37
CA LEU A 284 -4.05 10.16 18.39
C LEU A 284 -2.75 9.44 18.72
N ILE A 285 -2.73 8.85 19.90
CA ILE A 285 -1.62 7.99 20.33
C ILE A 285 -1.94 6.56 19.91
N SER A 286 -1.00 5.90 19.26
CA SER A 286 -1.21 4.53 18.80
C SER A 286 0.08 3.73 18.83
N THR A 287 -0.06 2.43 19.08
CA THR A 287 0.93 1.45 18.66
C THR A 287 0.93 1.35 17.13
N THR A 288 1.79 0.57 16.52
CA THR A 288 1.99 0.47 15.05
C THR A 288 0.74 0.20 14.20
N VAL A 289 -0.41 0.06 14.81
CA VAL A 289 -1.70 -0.30 14.16
C VAL A 289 -2.30 0.79 13.26
N ILE A 290 -1.71 2.00 13.16
CA ILE A 290 -2.13 3.02 12.16
C ILE A 290 -1.73 2.61 10.72
N GLU A 291 -1.63 1.35 10.47
CA GLU A 291 -1.33 0.79 9.15
C GLU A 291 -2.47 0.98 8.15
N VAL A 292 -3.65 1.32 8.62
CA VAL A 292 -4.82 1.44 7.76
C VAL A 292 -4.83 2.79 7.09
N GLY A 293 -4.73 2.81 5.79
CA GLY A 293 -4.66 3.95 4.87
C GLY A 293 -5.69 5.07 5.02
N VAL A 294 -6.23 5.26 6.22
CA VAL A 294 -7.21 6.32 6.50
C VAL A 294 -6.61 7.69 6.23
N ASN A 295 -7.27 8.44 5.37
CA ASN A 295 -6.86 9.79 5.02
C ASN A 295 -7.42 10.78 6.04
N VAL A 296 -6.52 11.45 6.76
CA VAL A 296 -6.86 12.57 7.66
C VAL A 296 -6.11 13.81 7.18
N PRO A 297 -6.72 14.63 6.29
CA PRO A 297 -6.05 15.78 5.68
C PRO A 297 -5.56 16.82 6.69
N ASN A 298 -6.20 16.87 7.88
CA ASN A 298 -5.88 17.80 8.95
C ASN A 298 -4.72 17.33 9.84
N ALA A 299 -4.25 16.09 9.70
CA ALA A 299 -3.11 15.57 10.45
C ALA A 299 -1.79 16.02 9.80
N ASN A 300 -1.10 16.94 10.46
CA ASN A 300 0.13 17.56 9.93
C ASN A 300 1.36 17.32 10.82
N LEU A 301 1.23 16.53 11.88
CA LEU A 301 2.38 16.11 12.67
C LEU A 301 2.33 14.61 12.95
N MET A 302 3.51 13.99 12.81
CA MET A 302 3.80 12.63 13.21
C MET A 302 4.96 12.65 14.20
N LEU A 303 4.77 12.16 15.42
CA LEU A 303 5.86 11.91 16.36
C LEU A 303 6.00 10.41 16.58
N ILE A 304 7.20 9.88 16.43
CA ILE A 304 7.48 8.44 16.57
C ILE A 304 8.47 8.24 17.70
N TYR A 305 8.01 7.60 18.77
CA TYR A 305 8.86 7.21 19.89
C TYR A 305 9.75 6.03 19.51
N ASP A 306 10.97 6.00 20.04
CA ASP A 306 11.97 4.95 19.80
C ASP A 306 12.07 4.58 18.31
N ALA A 307 12.18 5.60 17.45
CA ALA A 307 12.15 5.46 15.99
C ALA A 307 13.17 4.45 15.45
N HIS A 308 14.25 4.18 16.19
CA HIS A 308 15.26 3.18 15.83
C HIS A 308 14.75 1.73 15.82
N ARG A 309 13.61 1.46 16.46
CA ARG A 309 12.97 0.13 16.49
C ARG A 309 12.16 -0.17 15.21
N PHE A 310 11.88 0.85 14.41
CA PHE A 310 11.13 0.70 13.18
C PHE A 310 12.05 0.47 11.98
N GLY A 311 11.60 -0.30 11.01
CA GLY A 311 12.23 -0.38 9.70
C GLY A 311 12.08 0.93 8.92
N LEU A 312 13.02 1.22 8.00
CA LEU A 312 12.95 2.44 7.18
C LEU A 312 11.66 2.52 6.35
N SER A 313 11.24 1.41 5.77
CA SER A 313 9.97 1.34 5.02
C SER A 313 8.76 1.64 5.90
N GLN A 314 8.73 1.18 7.17
CA GLN A 314 7.67 1.50 8.12
C GLN A 314 7.67 2.99 8.50
N LEU A 315 8.85 3.56 8.81
CA LEU A 315 8.98 4.99 9.09
C LEU A 315 8.51 5.84 7.93
N HIS A 316 8.86 5.44 6.71
CA HIS A 316 8.41 6.14 5.50
C HIS A 316 6.88 6.08 5.33
N GLN A 317 6.27 4.92 5.54
CA GLN A 317 4.82 4.76 5.49
C GLN A 317 4.11 5.61 6.57
N LEU A 318 4.64 5.61 7.80
CA LEU A 318 4.12 6.45 8.89
C LEU A 318 4.26 7.94 8.55
N ARG A 319 5.43 8.39 8.08
CA ARG A 319 5.62 9.76 7.61
C ARG A 319 4.63 10.16 6.53
N GLY A 320 4.32 9.25 5.62
CA GLY A 320 3.33 9.47 4.54
C GLY A 320 1.88 9.61 5.02
N ARG A 321 1.58 9.34 6.30
CA ARG A 321 0.23 9.54 6.87
C ARG A 321 -0.09 10.99 7.16
N VAL A 322 0.90 11.88 7.22
CA VAL A 322 0.72 13.31 7.41
C VAL A 322 1.04 14.10 6.13
N GLY A 323 0.68 15.39 6.09
CA GLY A 323 0.93 16.25 4.95
C GLY A 323 0.08 15.92 3.72
N ARG A 324 -1.16 15.52 3.94
CA ARG A 324 -2.13 15.25 2.85
C ARG A 324 -3.01 16.45 2.51
N GLY A 325 -2.89 17.52 3.29
CA GLY A 325 -3.49 18.82 3.04
C GLY A 325 -2.51 19.81 2.37
N SER A 326 -2.88 21.10 2.39
CA SER A 326 -2.06 22.20 1.84
C SER A 326 -1.07 22.79 2.86
N GLN A 327 -1.20 22.42 4.13
CA GLN A 327 -0.37 22.93 5.22
C GLN A 327 0.99 22.22 5.28
N GLN A 328 1.98 22.87 5.91
CA GLN A 328 3.27 22.24 6.18
C GLN A 328 3.08 21.10 7.18
N ALA A 329 3.72 19.97 6.94
CA ALA A 329 3.69 18.83 7.83
C ALA A 329 5.08 18.46 8.35
N TYR A 330 5.09 17.86 9.54
CA TYR A 330 6.29 17.56 10.28
C TYR A 330 6.31 16.10 10.74
N CYS A 331 7.50 15.48 10.72
CA CYS A 331 7.74 14.16 11.27
C CYS A 331 8.89 14.23 12.27
N LEU A 332 8.62 13.94 13.54
CA LEU A 332 9.60 13.94 14.63
C LEU A 332 9.96 12.48 14.96
N LEU A 333 11.19 12.09 14.64
CA LEU A 333 11.74 10.78 15.00
C LEU A 333 12.47 10.92 16.32
N MET A 334 11.93 10.34 17.39
CA MET A 334 12.56 10.36 18.72
C MET A 334 13.39 9.11 18.93
N SER A 335 14.65 9.28 19.34
CA SER A 335 15.53 8.16 19.63
C SER A 335 16.69 8.58 20.51
N ASP A 336 16.90 7.86 21.61
CA ASP A 336 18.03 8.03 22.54
C ASP A 336 19.19 7.07 22.23
N ILE A 337 19.09 6.32 21.13
CA ILE A 337 20.11 5.34 20.76
C ILE A 337 21.42 6.03 20.37
N LYS A 338 22.53 5.45 20.85
CA LYS A 338 23.88 5.91 20.56
C LYS A 338 24.61 5.02 19.54
N ASN A 339 24.00 3.94 19.11
CA ASN A 339 24.56 3.04 18.10
C ASN A 339 24.65 3.77 16.77
N GLU A 340 25.86 3.84 16.19
CA GLU A 340 26.15 4.62 14.99
C GLU A 340 25.38 4.13 13.78
N GLN A 341 25.26 2.82 13.59
CA GLN A 341 24.51 2.21 12.49
C GLN A 341 23.01 2.56 12.55
N SER A 342 22.42 2.52 13.73
CA SER A 342 21.01 2.90 13.91
C SER A 342 20.78 4.38 13.70
N LEU A 343 21.73 5.24 14.10
CA LEU A 343 21.67 6.68 13.84
C LEU A 343 21.82 6.99 12.36
N GLU A 344 22.73 6.31 11.67
CA GLU A 344 22.91 6.47 10.22
C GLU A 344 21.62 6.11 9.47
N ARG A 345 20.98 5.01 9.86
CA ARG A 345 19.67 4.62 9.31
C ARG A 345 18.61 5.70 9.51
N LEU A 346 18.51 6.29 10.71
CA LEU A 346 17.55 7.37 10.95
C LEU A 346 17.90 8.68 10.20
N LYS A 347 19.18 8.95 9.96
CA LYS A 347 19.61 10.09 9.15
C LYS A 347 19.16 9.99 7.70
N ILE A 348 19.02 8.79 7.13
CA ILE A 348 18.45 8.60 5.79
C ILE A 348 17.04 9.20 5.73
N MET A 349 16.22 8.95 6.76
CA MET A 349 14.86 9.50 6.83
C MET A 349 14.82 11.03 6.88
N THR A 350 15.85 11.68 7.43
CA THR A 350 15.93 13.15 7.47
C THR A 350 16.53 13.75 6.19
N GLY A 351 17.28 12.95 5.43
CA GLY A 351 18.00 13.39 4.22
C GLY A 351 17.15 13.37 2.95
N THR A 352 16.16 12.48 2.86
CA THR A 352 15.29 12.37 1.68
C THR A 352 13.84 12.15 2.02
N THR A 353 12.97 12.62 1.13
CA THR A 353 11.52 12.31 1.17
C THR A 353 11.14 11.27 0.13
N ASP A 354 12.05 10.89 -0.76
CA ASP A 354 11.80 9.88 -1.80
C ASP A 354 11.77 8.47 -1.19
N GLY A 355 10.63 7.81 -1.31
CA GLY A 355 10.45 6.46 -0.78
C GLY A 355 11.30 5.41 -1.50
N PHE A 356 11.63 5.60 -2.78
CA PHE A 356 12.49 4.66 -3.52
C PHE A 356 13.94 4.76 -3.05
N GLU A 357 14.47 5.98 -2.83
CA GLU A 357 15.81 6.17 -2.25
C GLU A 357 15.90 5.53 -0.85
N ILE A 358 14.85 5.69 -0.03
CA ILE A 358 14.77 5.07 1.31
C ILE A 358 14.77 3.54 1.20
N ALA A 359 14.00 2.98 0.28
CA ALA A 359 13.92 1.54 0.08
C ALA A 359 15.25 0.95 -0.43
N GLU A 360 15.94 1.64 -1.34
CA GLU A 360 17.28 1.24 -1.80
C GLU A 360 18.32 1.30 -0.68
N ALA A 361 18.24 2.32 0.17
CA ALA A 361 19.10 2.43 1.33
C ALA A 361 18.83 1.33 2.37
N ASP A 362 17.55 1.00 2.62
CA ASP A 362 17.17 -0.10 3.52
C ASP A 362 17.70 -1.45 3.00
N LEU A 363 17.60 -1.68 1.68
CA LEU A 363 18.14 -2.87 1.05
C LEU A 363 19.67 -3.00 1.18
N LYS A 364 20.40 -1.90 0.97
CA LYS A 364 21.86 -1.87 1.15
C LYS A 364 22.30 -2.14 2.58
N LEU A 365 21.52 -1.66 3.57
CA LEU A 365 21.84 -1.83 4.98
C LEU A 365 21.53 -3.24 5.52
N ARG A 366 20.46 -3.86 5.03
CA ARG A 366 20.01 -5.19 5.50
C ARG A 366 20.58 -6.34 4.66
N GLY A 367 20.87 -6.07 3.40
CA GLY A 367 21.15 -7.10 2.40
C GLY A 367 19.88 -7.76 1.84
N PRO A 368 19.99 -8.41 0.67
CA PRO A 368 18.84 -9.03 -0.01
C PRO A 368 18.22 -10.20 0.74
N GLY A 369 19.01 -10.93 1.56
CA GLY A 369 18.54 -12.11 2.30
C GLY A 369 17.45 -11.82 3.33
N ASP A 370 17.60 -10.76 4.10
CA ASP A 370 16.62 -10.39 5.13
C ASP A 370 15.32 -9.81 4.56
N PHE A 371 15.34 -9.30 3.32
CA PHE A 371 14.16 -8.70 2.70
C PHE A 371 13.13 -9.75 2.27
N PHE A 372 13.58 -10.92 1.81
CA PHE A 372 12.69 -12.01 1.40
C PHE A 372 12.17 -12.85 2.57
N GLY A 373 12.75 -12.71 3.78
CA GLY A 373 12.42 -13.50 4.96
C GLY A 373 12.71 -15.00 4.77
N GLU A 374 13.16 -15.70 5.80
CA GLU A 374 13.48 -17.16 5.74
C GLU A 374 12.28 -18.05 5.35
N LYS A 375 11.07 -17.51 5.18
CA LYS A 375 9.83 -18.26 4.95
C LYS A 375 9.14 -18.00 3.60
N GLN A 376 9.64 -17.11 2.74
CA GLN A 376 9.14 -17.05 1.37
C GLN A 376 10.03 -17.90 0.46
N SER A 377 9.69 -19.16 0.36
CA SER A 377 10.19 -20.07 -0.66
C SER A 377 9.81 -19.48 -2.03
N GLY A 378 10.81 -18.98 -2.77
CA GLY A 378 10.60 -18.47 -4.13
C GLY A 378 11.50 -17.31 -4.58
N ALA A 379 12.36 -16.75 -3.72
CA ALA A 379 13.38 -15.83 -4.21
C ALA A 379 14.41 -16.58 -5.06
N PRO A 380 14.67 -16.17 -6.31
CA PRO A 380 15.70 -16.83 -7.12
C PRO A 380 17.06 -16.64 -6.45
N VAL A 381 17.68 -17.73 -6.03
CA VAL A 381 19.06 -17.73 -5.54
C VAL A 381 19.97 -17.82 -6.77
N PHE A 382 20.52 -16.70 -7.19
CA PHE A 382 21.51 -16.70 -8.26
C PHE A 382 22.83 -17.28 -7.76
N LYS A 383 23.46 -18.13 -8.58
CA LYS A 383 24.74 -18.78 -8.21
C LYS A 383 25.93 -17.81 -8.20
N MET A 384 25.87 -16.71 -8.96
CA MET A 384 26.99 -15.79 -9.17
C MET A 384 26.58 -14.32 -9.20
N ALA A 385 25.33 -13.99 -9.46
CA ALA A 385 24.87 -12.60 -9.58
C ALA A 385 24.39 -12.05 -8.24
N ASP A 386 24.70 -10.78 -7.96
CA ASP A 386 24.14 -10.02 -6.85
C ASP A 386 22.91 -9.24 -7.34
N LEU A 387 21.76 -9.46 -6.67
CA LEU A 387 20.49 -8.83 -7.04
C LEU A 387 20.50 -7.30 -6.93
N VAL A 388 21.40 -6.74 -6.14
CA VAL A 388 21.51 -5.29 -5.94
C VAL A 388 22.50 -4.65 -6.91
N GLU A 389 23.67 -5.28 -7.08
CA GLU A 389 24.74 -4.72 -7.90
C GLU A 389 24.52 -5.02 -9.39
N ASP A 390 24.00 -6.20 -9.72
CA ASP A 390 23.85 -6.69 -11.10
C ASP A 390 22.45 -6.44 -11.71
N TYR A 391 21.61 -5.58 -11.09
CA TYR A 391 20.22 -5.40 -11.52
C TYR A 391 20.06 -5.00 -12.99
N LYS A 392 20.99 -4.18 -13.53
CA LYS A 392 20.94 -3.77 -14.96
C LYS A 392 21.12 -4.96 -15.88
N ILE A 393 21.96 -5.91 -15.46
CA ILE A 393 22.18 -7.17 -16.19
C ILE A 393 20.91 -8.01 -16.13
N LEU A 394 20.26 -8.09 -14.96
CA LEU A 394 19.02 -8.81 -14.81
C LEU A 394 17.89 -8.21 -15.66
N GLU A 395 17.77 -6.88 -15.72
CA GLU A 395 16.76 -6.19 -16.54
C GLU A 395 16.94 -6.51 -18.04
N VAL A 396 18.19 -6.47 -18.53
CA VAL A 396 18.50 -6.82 -19.92
C VAL A 396 18.24 -8.32 -20.18
N ALA A 397 18.69 -9.20 -19.27
CA ALA A 397 18.48 -10.63 -19.40
C ALA A 397 16.99 -11.01 -19.44
N MET A 398 16.15 -10.34 -18.66
CA MET A 398 14.68 -10.54 -18.70
C MET A 398 14.09 -10.09 -20.02
N GLN A 399 14.51 -8.94 -20.56
CA GLN A 399 14.05 -8.47 -21.86
C GLN A 399 14.44 -9.45 -22.96
N ASP A 400 15.68 -9.91 -22.95
CA ASP A 400 16.18 -10.91 -23.94
C ASP A 400 15.43 -12.23 -23.81
N ALA A 401 15.19 -12.71 -22.57
CA ALA A 401 14.42 -13.92 -22.33
C ALA A 401 12.98 -13.78 -22.84
N TYR A 402 12.32 -12.64 -22.58
CA TYR A 402 10.97 -12.36 -23.09
C TYR A 402 10.93 -12.36 -24.61
N HIS A 403 11.88 -11.69 -25.27
CA HIS A 403 11.97 -11.68 -26.73
C HIS A 403 12.22 -13.07 -27.30
N LEU A 404 13.11 -13.84 -26.66
CA LEU A 404 13.42 -15.19 -27.09
C LEU A 404 12.18 -16.09 -26.99
N VAL A 405 11.57 -16.17 -25.80
CA VAL A 405 10.41 -17.04 -25.54
C VAL A 405 9.19 -16.66 -26.38
N SER A 406 9.04 -15.35 -26.73
CA SER A 406 7.95 -14.87 -27.59
C SER A 406 8.21 -15.09 -29.08
N SER A 407 9.40 -15.55 -29.47
CA SER A 407 9.76 -15.75 -30.88
C SER A 407 9.31 -17.11 -31.42
N ASP A 408 8.88 -17.17 -32.69
CA ASP A 408 8.62 -18.43 -33.38
C ASP A 408 9.84 -19.33 -33.44
N GLU A 409 11.03 -18.74 -33.46
CA GLU A 409 12.31 -19.44 -33.50
C GLU A 409 12.52 -20.26 -32.23
N PHE A 410 12.24 -19.72 -31.05
CA PHE A 410 12.32 -20.46 -29.78
C PHE A 410 11.42 -21.70 -29.79
N HIS A 411 10.24 -21.63 -30.35
CA HIS A 411 9.27 -22.74 -30.35
C HIS A 411 9.55 -23.83 -31.36
N HIS A 412 10.15 -23.47 -32.49
CA HIS A 412 10.28 -24.39 -33.63
C HIS A 412 11.74 -24.81 -33.95
N ASN A 413 12.75 -24.03 -33.54
CA ASN A 413 14.14 -24.38 -33.81
C ASN A 413 14.66 -25.43 -32.81
N ASN A 414 15.28 -26.49 -33.35
CA ASN A 414 15.85 -27.57 -32.54
C ASN A 414 17.05 -27.16 -31.69
N GLU A 415 17.69 -26.02 -31.97
CA GLU A 415 18.77 -25.49 -31.14
C GLU A 415 18.30 -25.15 -29.73
N PHE A 416 17.03 -24.81 -29.55
CA PHE A 416 16.42 -24.49 -28.25
C PHE A 416 15.75 -25.70 -27.59
N LEU A 417 15.83 -26.92 -28.15
CA LEU A 417 15.17 -28.10 -27.59
C LEU A 417 15.58 -28.34 -26.13
N GLY A 418 16.87 -28.37 -25.87
CA GLY A 418 17.40 -28.62 -24.51
C GLY A 418 17.02 -27.56 -23.50
N LEU A 419 16.88 -26.29 -23.94
CA LEU A 419 16.40 -25.21 -23.07
C LEU A 419 14.90 -25.34 -22.79
N ARG A 420 14.10 -25.70 -23.78
CA ARG A 420 12.65 -25.96 -23.59
C ARG A 420 12.42 -27.12 -22.62
N ASP A 421 13.15 -28.24 -22.79
CA ASP A 421 13.05 -29.40 -21.92
C ASP A 421 13.43 -29.04 -20.48
N TYR A 422 14.53 -28.29 -20.29
CA TYR A 422 14.97 -27.83 -18.97
C TYR A 422 13.91 -26.91 -18.30
N ILE A 423 13.30 -25.97 -19.04
CA ILE A 423 12.26 -25.11 -18.51
C ILE A 423 11.03 -25.94 -18.10
N GLN A 424 10.61 -26.92 -18.93
CA GLN A 424 9.47 -27.78 -18.61
C GLN A 424 9.70 -28.62 -17.36
N GLU A 425 10.89 -29.22 -17.22
CA GLU A 425 11.27 -29.98 -16.02
C GLU A 425 11.33 -29.12 -14.77
N THR A 426 11.85 -27.88 -14.87
CA THR A 426 11.96 -26.97 -13.76
C THR A 426 10.56 -26.51 -13.29
N VAL A 427 9.68 -26.12 -14.20
CA VAL A 427 8.29 -25.73 -13.91
C VAL A 427 7.50 -26.90 -13.31
N ALA A 428 7.68 -28.11 -13.82
CA ALA A 428 7.01 -29.29 -13.27
C ALA A 428 7.48 -29.60 -11.83
N ASN A 429 8.76 -29.44 -11.54
CA ASN A 429 9.32 -29.67 -10.21
C ASN A 429 8.86 -28.59 -9.21
N GLU A 430 8.74 -27.34 -9.64
CA GLU A 430 8.20 -26.27 -8.79
C GLU A 430 6.71 -26.47 -8.49
N MET A 431 5.91 -26.93 -9.45
CA MET A 431 4.51 -27.27 -9.21
C MET A 431 4.33 -28.40 -8.19
N HIS A 432 5.24 -29.38 -8.16
CA HIS A 432 5.20 -30.46 -7.17
C HIS A 432 5.68 -30.06 -5.76
N GLN A 433 6.36 -28.94 -5.59
CA GLN A 433 6.73 -28.41 -4.26
C GLN A 433 5.62 -27.57 -3.61
N PHE A 434 4.55 -27.25 -4.34
CA PHE A 434 3.40 -26.45 -3.87
C PHE A 434 2.13 -27.28 -3.63
N ASP A 435 2.16 -28.59 -3.89
CA ASP A 435 1.14 -29.59 -3.46
C ASP A 435 1.53 -30.21 -2.10
#